data_d0517dc545f649d937af7706b20769e9
#
_entry.id   d0517dc545f649d937af7706b20769e9
#
_cell.length_a   1.000
_cell.length_b   1.000
_cell.length_c   1.000
_cell.angle_alpha   90.00
_cell.angle_beta   90.00
_cell.angle_gamma   90.00
#
_symmetry.space_group_name_H-M   'P 1'
#
loop_
_entity.id
_entity.type
_entity.pdbx_description
1 polymer ?
#
loop_
_entity_poly.entity_id
_entity_poly.type
_entity_poly.pdbx_seq_one_letter_code
_entity_poly.pdbx_strand_id
1 'polypeptide(L)'
;MENEYDNFVGFQWDQGNIDKNLIKHNIENWESEQVFFNKPLLVLDDPKHSIPEKRWAAFGKTDADRFLIVIFTKRGDLIRVISAMDMNKKERKFCDEKG
;
A
#
# COMPACT_ATOMS: atom_id res chain seq x y z
N MET A 1 10.71 -6.61 -16.64
CA MET A 1 11.55 -5.65 -15.90
C MET A 1 11.03 -5.51 -14.48
N GLU A 2 11.89 -5.65 -13.52
CA GLU A 2 11.49 -5.51 -12.11
C GLU A 2 11.37 -4.04 -11.74
N ASN A 3 10.36 -3.73 -10.94
CA ASN A 3 10.21 -2.41 -10.37
C ASN A 3 10.94 -2.33 -9.03
N GLU A 4 11.29 -1.13 -8.60
CA GLU A 4 12.04 -0.93 -7.36
C GLU A 4 11.35 -1.54 -6.13
N TYR A 5 10.03 -1.66 -6.15
CA TYR A 5 9.26 -2.20 -5.03
C TYR A 5 9.11 -3.72 -5.05
N ASP A 6 9.50 -4.40 -6.15
CA ASP A 6 9.22 -5.84 -6.32
C ASP A 6 10.04 -6.74 -5.40
N ASN A 7 11.26 -6.32 -5.06
CA ASN A 7 12.15 -7.13 -4.23
C ASN A 7 12.04 -6.71 -2.77
N PHE A 8 11.15 -7.37 -2.05
CA PHE A 8 11.05 -7.13 -0.62
C PHE A 8 10.94 -8.46 0.12
N VAL A 9 11.44 -8.49 1.35
CA VAL A 9 11.44 -9.68 2.20
C VAL A 9 10.53 -9.53 3.41
N GLY A 10 9.91 -8.37 3.58
CA GLY A 10 9.01 -8.13 4.69
C GLY A 10 8.57 -6.68 4.76
N PHE A 11 8.03 -6.33 5.92
CA PHE A 11 7.47 -5.00 6.18
C PHE A 11 8.13 -4.38 7.39
N GLN A 12 8.26 -3.05 7.38
CA GLN A 12 8.82 -2.31 8.51
C GLN A 12 7.70 -1.59 9.26
N TRP A 13 7.48 -2.00 10.49
CA TRP A 13 6.53 -1.36 11.40
C TRP A 13 7.28 -0.87 12.64
N ASP A 14 7.10 0.39 12.99
CA ASP A 14 7.67 0.97 14.20
C ASP A 14 6.74 2.08 14.73
N GLN A 15 7.15 2.80 15.75
CA GLN A 15 6.29 3.82 16.35
C GLN A 15 5.86 4.92 15.38
N GLY A 16 6.60 5.10 14.28
CA GLY A 16 6.26 6.10 13.27
C GLY A 16 5.09 5.71 12.39
N ASN A 17 4.78 4.41 12.27
CA ASN A 17 3.72 3.96 11.37
C ASN A 17 2.83 2.85 11.92
N ILE A 18 3.20 2.20 13.02
CA ILE A 18 2.39 1.10 13.57
C ILE A 18 1.05 1.63 14.12
N ASP A 19 -0.04 0.92 13.82
CA ASP A 19 -1.40 1.23 14.28
C ASP A 19 -1.93 2.61 13.89
N LYS A 20 -1.18 3.38 13.11
CA LYS A 20 -1.59 4.70 12.64
C LYS A 20 -2.89 4.62 11.84
N ASN A 21 -3.00 3.63 10.95
CA ASN A 21 -4.16 3.48 10.09
C ASN A 21 -5.32 2.78 10.80
N LEU A 22 -5.04 2.01 11.86
CA LEU A 22 -6.07 1.46 12.71
C LEU A 22 -6.82 2.59 13.42
N ILE A 23 -6.09 3.52 14.01
CA ILE A 23 -6.67 4.65 14.73
C ILE A 23 -7.44 5.57 13.78
N LYS A 24 -6.87 5.87 12.62
CA LYS A 24 -7.40 6.87 11.70
C LYS A 24 -8.46 6.33 10.75
N HIS A 25 -8.30 5.08 10.27
CA HIS A 25 -9.12 4.49 9.21
C HIS A 25 -9.66 3.11 9.53
N ASN A 26 -9.43 2.62 10.75
CA ASN A 26 -9.82 1.26 11.16
C ASN A 26 -9.23 0.19 10.23
N ILE A 27 -7.98 0.37 9.84
CA ILE A 27 -7.24 -0.58 9.00
C ILE A 27 -6.10 -1.16 9.82
N GLU A 28 -6.14 -2.49 10.00
CA GLU A 28 -5.08 -3.21 10.72
C GLU A 28 -3.80 -3.26 9.88
N ASN A 29 -2.64 -3.33 10.54
CA ASN A 29 -1.36 -3.44 9.85
C ASN A 29 -1.33 -4.62 8.88
N TRP A 30 -1.83 -5.78 9.31
CA TRP A 30 -1.86 -6.99 8.48
C TRP A 30 -2.77 -6.86 7.27
N GLU A 31 -3.80 -6.02 7.33
CA GLU A 31 -4.64 -5.74 6.16
C GLU A 31 -3.86 -5.02 5.07
N SER A 32 -3.05 -4.02 5.45
CA SER A 32 -2.18 -3.32 4.51
C SER A 32 -1.17 -4.26 3.86
N GLU A 33 -0.62 -5.20 4.63
CA GLU A 33 0.32 -6.19 4.11
C GLU A 33 -0.32 -7.10 3.07
N GLN A 34 -1.55 -7.54 3.31
CA GLN A 34 -2.26 -8.45 2.40
C GLN A 34 -2.44 -7.89 1.00
N VAL A 35 -2.56 -6.58 0.87
CA VAL A 35 -2.73 -5.92 -0.43
C VAL A 35 -1.61 -6.31 -1.40
N PHE A 36 -0.39 -6.51 -0.91
CA PHE A 36 0.76 -6.81 -1.76
C PHE A 36 0.76 -8.25 -2.29
N PHE A 37 -0.09 -9.12 -1.77
CA PHE A 37 -0.13 -10.54 -2.13
C PHE A 37 -1.40 -10.95 -2.86
N ASN A 38 -2.34 -10.04 -3.07
CA ASN A 38 -3.60 -10.33 -3.75
C ASN A 38 -3.67 -9.62 -5.09
N LYS A 39 -4.57 -10.10 -5.94
CA LYS A 39 -4.88 -9.46 -7.21
C LYS A 39 -6.34 -9.07 -7.25
N PRO A 40 -6.70 -7.97 -7.90
CA PRO A 40 -5.83 -7.10 -8.68
C PRO A 40 -4.89 -6.28 -7.79
N LEU A 41 -3.71 -5.96 -8.31
CA LEU A 41 -2.75 -5.07 -7.65
C LEU A 41 -2.20 -4.10 -8.68
N LEU A 42 -2.46 -2.82 -8.47
CA LEU A 42 -1.95 -1.76 -9.32
C LEU A 42 -1.07 -0.85 -8.49
N VAL A 43 0.19 -0.71 -8.86
CA VAL A 43 1.13 0.16 -8.15
C VAL A 43 1.51 1.32 -9.04
N LEU A 44 1.28 2.53 -8.55
CA LEU A 44 1.55 3.77 -9.26
C LEU A 44 2.56 4.61 -8.47
N ASP A 45 3.33 5.42 -9.20
CA ASP A 45 4.17 6.42 -8.56
C ASP A 45 3.31 7.43 -7.81
N ASP A 46 3.81 7.92 -6.69
CA ASP A 46 3.18 9.00 -5.95
C ASP A 46 4.12 10.22 -5.93
N PRO A 47 4.26 10.94 -7.06
CA PRO A 47 5.25 12.01 -7.18
C PRO A 47 5.00 13.16 -6.22
N LYS A 48 3.74 13.40 -5.87
CA LYS A 48 3.37 14.48 -4.96
C LYS A 48 3.97 14.30 -3.56
N HIS A 49 4.17 13.04 -3.15
CA HIS A 49 4.66 12.71 -1.81
C HIS A 49 6.03 12.03 -1.85
N SER A 50 6.75 12.12 -2.98
CA SER A 50 8.02 11.41 -3.16
C SER A 50 9.26 12.21 -2.74
N ILE A 51 9.09 13.28 -1.98
CA ILE A 51 10.20 14.08 -1.46
C ILE A 51 10.09 14.09 0.07
N PRO A 52 11.14 13.72 0.83
CA PRO A 52 12.51 13.42 0.41
C PRO A 52 12.76 12.00 -0.08
N GLU A 53 11.80 11.07 0.08
CA GLU A 53 12.00 9.70 -0.38
C GLU A 53 10.90 9.28 -1.35
N LYS A 54 11.26 8.39 -2.25
CA LYS A 54 10.32 7.87 -3.25
C LYS A 54 9.17 7.12 -2.59
N ARG A 55 7.95 7.42 -3.03
CA ARG A 55 6.73 6.77 -2.55
C ARG A 55 5.90 6.25 -3.70
N TRP A 56 5.14 5.21 -3.42
CA TRP A 56 4.21 4.58 -4.37
C TRP A 56 2.84 4.44 -3.72
N ALA A 57 1.83 4.32 -4.55
CA ALA A 57 0.47 4.00 -4.12
C ALA A 57 0.10 2.62 -4.66
N ALA A 58 -0.16 1.68 -3.77
CA ALA A 58 -0.62 0.34 -4.11
C ALA A 58 -2.14 0.29 -3.98
N PHE A 59 -2.82 0.01 -5.10
CA PHE A 59 -4.25 -0.17 -5.15
C PHE A 59 -4.52 -1.67 -5.19
N GLY A 60 -5.15 -2.21 -4.16
CA GLY A 60 -5.38 -3.64 -4.09
C GLY A 60 -6.39 -4.01 -3.02
N LYS A 61 -6.45 -5.29 -2.67
CA LYS A 61 -7.44 -5.76 -1.72
C LYS A 61 -6.85 -6.72 -0.70
N THR A 62 -7.53 -6.80 0.44
CA THR A 62 -7.22 -7.76 1.50
C THR A 62 -7.80 -9.13 1.13
N ASP A 63 -7.45 -10.15 1.91
CA ASP A 63 -8.01 -11.49 1.75
C ASP A 63 -9.54 -11.51 1.91
N ALA A 64 -10.09 -10.55 2.65
CA ALA A 64 -11.53 -10.41 2.86
C ALA A 64 -12.20 -9.48 1.85
N ASP A 65 -11.52 -9.18 0.74
CA ASP A 65 -12.02 -8.33 -0.33
C ASP A 65 -12.30 -6.87 0.06
N ARG A 66 -11.57 -6.38 1.06
CA ARG A 66 -11.58 -4.95 1.38
C ARG A 66 -10.59 -4.24 0.49
N PHE A 67 -11.05 -3.30 -0.32
CA PHE A 67 -10.21 -2.57 -1.29
C PHE A 67 -9.55 -1.37 -0.64
N LEU A 68 -8.22 -1.36 -0.68
CA LEU A 68 -7.41 -0.34 -0.01
C LEU A 68 -6.45 0.32 -0.98
N ILE A 69 -6.10 1.58 -0.65
CA ILE A 69 -4.95 2.26 -1.23
C ILE A 69 -3.89 2.33 -0.13
N VAL A 70 -2.72 1.78 -0.39
CA VAL A 70 -1.60 1.76 0.57
C VAL A 70 -0.47 2.61 0.01
N ILE A 71 -0.19 3.73 0.68
CA ILE A 71 0.96 4.58 0.33
C ILE A 71 2.16 4.01 1.07
N PHE A 72 3.22 3.73 0.34
CA PHE A 72 4.38 3.08 0.93
C PHE A 72 5.68 3.60 0.33
N THR A 73 6.75 3.36 1.04
CA THR A 73 8.12 3.53 0.56
C THR A 73 8.87 2.24 0.78
N LYS A 74 10.07 2.16 0.24
CA LYS A 74 10.93 1.00 0.44
C LYS A 74 12.18 1.42 1.20
N ARG A 75 12.52 0.68 2.24
CA ARG A 75 13.71 0.89 3.04
C ARG A 75 14.56 -0.37 2.99
N GLY A 76 15.63 -0.33 2.18
CA GLY A 76 16.37 -1.53 1.89
C GLY A 76 15.47 -2.51 1.15
N ASP A 77 15.29 -3.71 1.70
CA ASP A 77 14.40 -4.73 1.16
C ASP A 77 13.09 -4.88 1.96
N LEU A 78 12.73 -3.86 2.74
CA LEU A 78 11.48 -3.84 3.49
C LEU A 78 10.52 -2.78 2.94
N ILE A 79 9.25 -3.13 2.89
CA ILE A 79 8.18 -2.17 2.57
C ILE A 79 7.77 -1.46 3.86
N ARG A 80 7.77 -0.13 3.82
CA ARG A 80 7.29 0.68 4.93
C ARG A 80 6.00 1.36 4.53
N VAL A 81 4.90 0.97 5.17
CA VAL A 81 3.60 1.59 4.94
C VAL A 81 3.58 2.97 5.59
N ILE A 82 3.21 3.98 4.81
CA ILE A 82 3.10 5.35 5.28
C ILE A 82 1.64 5.66 5.66
N SER A 83 0.72 5.24 4.82
CA SER A 83 -0.71 5.49 5.01
C SER A 83 -1.52 4.42 4.29
N ALA A 84 -2.72 4.16 4.78
CA ALA A 84 -3.65 3.26 4.11
C ALA A 84 -5.07 3.81 4.29
N MET A 85 -5.89 3.63 3.27
CA MET A 85 -7.27 4.13 3.27
C MET A 85 -8.16 3.26 2.40
N ASP A 86 -9.46 3.28 2.66
CA ASP A 86 -10.42 2.58 1.82
C ASP A 86 -10.55 3.26 0.47
N MET A 87 -10.73 2.47 -0.60
CA MET A 87 -11.04 3.01 -1.92
C MET A 87 -12.50 3.44 -1.99
N ASN A 88 -12.74 4.51 -2.76
CA ASN A 88 -14.11 4.85 -3.18
C ASN A 88 -14.49 4.02 -4.42
N LYS A 89 -15.71 4.18 -4.91
CA LYS A 89 -16.23 3.40 -6.05
C LYS A 89 -15.43 3.62 -7.33
N LYS A 90 -15.02 4.84 -7.60
CA LYS A 90 -14.22 5.16 -8.79
C LYS A 90 -12.86 4.51 -8.73
N GLU A 91 -12.24 4.54 -7.55
CA GLU A 91 -10.93 3.95 -7.34
C GLU A 91 -10.98 2.42 -7.46
N ARG A 92 -12.04 1.80 -6.95
CA ARG A 92 -12.23 0.35 -7.10
C ARG A 92 -12.37 -0.04 -8.57
N LYS A 93 -13.17 0.70 -9.32
CA LYS A 93 -13.35 0.46 -10.75
C LYS A 93 -12.03 0.62 -11.50
N PHE A 94 -11.29 1.67 -11.19
CA PHE A 94 -9.98 1.92 -11.79
C PHE A 94 -9.01 0.77 -11.49
N CYS A 95 -8.99 0.29 -10.27
CA CYS A 95 -8.14 -0.83 -9.85
C CYS A 95 -8.51 -2.11 -10.60
N ASP A 96 -9.81 -2.42 -10.71
CA ASP A 96 -10.28 -3.61 -11.42
C ASP A 96 -9.95 -3.58 -12.91
N GLU A 97 -10.00 -2.40 -13.53
CA GLU A 97 -9.72 -2.24 -14.96
C GLU A 97 -8.23 -2.26 -15.28
N LYS A 98 -7.38 -1.76 -14.38
CA LYS A 98 -5.96 -1.55 -14.64
C LYS A 98 -5.05 -2.52 -13.88
N GLY A 99 -5.52 -3.08 -12.80
CA GLY A 99 -4.75 -4.00 -11.97
C GLY A 99 -4.69 -5.47 -12.50
#